data_de9bbe48a428f3a79f0b822f5d59fcd8
#
_entry.id   de9bbe48a428f3a79f0b822f5d59fcd8
#
_cell.length_a   1.000
_cell.length_b   1.000
_cell.length_c   1.000
_cell.angle_alpha   90.00
_cell.angle_beta   90.00
_cell.angle_gamma   90.00
#
_symmetry.space_group_name_H-M   'P 1'
#
loop_
_entity.id
_entity.type
_entity.pdbx_description
1 polymer ?
#
loop_
_entity_poly.entity_id
_entity_poly.type
_entity_poly.pdbx_seq_one_letter_code
_entity_poly.pdbx_strand_id
1 'polypeptide(L)'
;MPRFFVDKDKIGEDCIEISGQDAFHIARSLRMAVGDGITVCDGEGNEYIAVLSKIRDEACLADIIEKKISETELPVSVTLYMAYPKGDKLETVIQKAVELGADRIVPFESSRCIKRPKAEKTDKLLQRLNRIAEEAAKQCGRSKLARVEAPVSYKEMLSLAKEENLTLFCYEDEKQISIKNALDKVKEGDKIGIIVGSEGGFSPEEAALATDGGAISVSLGKRILRCETAPLFAISCIAYKFEL
;
A
#
# COMPACT_ATOMS: atom_id res chain seq x y z
N MET A 1 -2.07 -19.20 -10.73
CA MET A 1 -0.64 -19.48 -10.62
C MET A 1 -0.10 -18.78 -9.38
N PRO A 2 0.81 -19.38 -8.60
CA PRO A 2 1.47 -18.69 -7.49
C PRO A 2 2.25 -17.47 -7.99
N ARG A 3 2.27 -16.40 -7.17
CA ARG A 3 2.91 -15.12 -7.49
C ARG A 3 4.06 -14.86 -6.52
N PHE A 4 5.20 -14.40 -7.05
CA PHE A 4 6.42 -14.10 -6.31
C PHE A 4 6.95 -12.75 -6.70
N PHE A 5 7.53 -12.02 -5.74
CA PHE A 5 8.26 -10.79 -6.03
C PHE A 5 9.75 -11.07 -6.00
N VAL A 6 10.46 -10.60 -7.02
CA VAL A 6 11.89 -10.84 -7.19
C VAL A 6 12.59 -9.53 -7.56
N ASP A 7 13.74 -9.30 -6.94
CA ASP A 7 14.54 -8.11 -7.24
C ASP A 7 15.00 -8.12 -8.71
N LYS A 8 15.04 -6.95 -9.33
CA LYS A 8 15.34 -6.79 -10.76
C LYS A 8 16.69 -7.37 -11.18
N ASP A 9 17.68 -7.34 -10.30
CA ASP A 9 19.02 -7.91 -10.55
C ASP A 9 19.03 -9.43 -10.71
N LYS A 10 17.94 -10.10 -10.26
CA LYS A 10 17.73 -11.56 -10.41
C LYS A 10 16.85 -11.93 -11.60
N ILE A 11 16.36 -10.94 -12.34
CA ILE A 11 15.55 -11.11 -13.55
C ILE A 11 16.47 -10.92 -14.76
N GLY A 12 16.87 -12.01 -15.40
CA GLY A 12 17.65 -11.99 -16.64
C GLY A 12 16.79 -11.83 -17.90
N GLU A 13 17.39 -11.99 -19.07
CA GLU A 13 16.66 -11.91 -20.35
C GLU A 13 15.70 -13.10 -20.52
N ASP A 14 16.17 -14.32 -20.24
CA ASP A 14 15.43 -15.56 -20.47
C ASP A 14 15.07 -16.33 -19.20
N CYS A 15 15.70 -16.01 -18.05
CA CYS A 15 15.47 -16.74 -16.81
C CYS A 15 15.47 -15.83 -15.58
N ILE A 16 14.83 -16.33 -14.53
CA ILE A 16 14.68 -15.66 -13.23
C ILE A 16 15.23 -16.57 -12.14
N GLU A 17 16.02 -16.00 -11.24
CA GLU A 17 16.44 -16.67 -10.01
C GLU A 17 15.53 -16.26 -8.85
N ILE A 18 14.86 -17.23 -8.24
CA ILE A 18 14.07 -17.06 -7.02
C ILE A 18 14.86 -17.67 -5.87
N SER A 19 15.15 -16.90 -4.83
CA SER A 19 16.00 -17.36 -3.73
C SER A 19 15.35 -17.11 -2.36
N GLY A 20 15.98 -17.64 -1.30
CA GLY A 20 15.57 -17.42 0.07
C GLY A 20 14.23 -18.06 0.43
N GLN A 21 13.37 -17.29 1.13
CA GLN A 21 12.11 -17.82 1.66
C GLN A 21 11.13 -18.25 0.56
N ASP A 22 11.12 -17.57 -0.58
CA ASP A 22 10.24 -17.90 -1.71
C ASP A 22 10.70 -19.20 -2.39
N ALA A 23 12.01 -19.45 -2.55
CA ALA A 23 12.51 -20.73 -3.05
C ALA A 23 12.13 -21.90 -2.13
N PHE A 24 12.31 -21.71 -0.82
CA PHE A 24 11.88 -22.70 0.18
C PHE A 24 10.36 -22.94 0.12
N HIS A 25 9.58 -21.88 -0.06
CA HIS A 25 8.12 -21.96 -0.19
C HIS A 25 7.70 -22.76 -1.41
N ILE A 26 8.34 -22.53 -2.57
CA ILE A 26 8.14 -23.30 -3.81
C ILE A 26 8.43 -24.79 -3.58
N ALA A 27 9.63 -25.10 -3.03
CA ALA A 27 10.10 -26.46 -2.90
C ALA A 27 9.35 -27.26 -1.82
N ARG A 28 9.06 -26.66 -0.67
CA ARG A 28 8.58 -27.37 0.53
C ARG A 28 7.11 -27.18 0.83
N SER A 29 6.61 -25.94 0.73
CA SER A 29 5.22 -25.62 1.11
C SER A 29 4.27 -25.92 -0.05
N LEU A 30 4.55 -25.37 -1.23
CA LEU A 30 3.74 -25.57 -2.42
C LEU A 30 4.05 -26.90 -3.12
N ARG A 31 5.23 -27.50 -2.85
CA ARG A 31 5.67 -28.77 -3.43
C ARG A 31 5.59 -28.77 -4.96
N MET A 32 5.99 -27.66 -5.56
CA MET A 32 5.94 -27.49 -7.01
C MET A 32 6.99 -28.39 -7.71
N ALA A 33 6.72 -28.72 -8.96
CA ALA A 33 7.59 -29.51 -9.80
C ALA A 33 8.22 -28.67 -10.93
N VAL A 34 9.32 -29.16 -11.50
CA VAL A 34 9.86 -28.62 -12.75
C VAL A 34 8.78 -28.74 -13.83
N GLY A 35 8.54 -27.67 -14.57
CA GLY A 35 7.45 -27.55 -15.53
C GLY A 35 6.22 -26.82 -15.01
N ASP A 36 6.12 -26.57 -13.70
CA ASP A 36 5.01 -25.80 -13.13
C ASP A 36 5.14 -24.30 -13.46
N GLY A 37 4.00 -23.69 -13.79
CA GLY A 37 3.91 -22.27 -14.10
C GLY A 37 3.83 -21.40 -12.85
N ILE A 38 4.53 -20.27 -12.86
CA ILE A 38 4.50 -19.23 -11.84
C ILE A 38 4.36 -17.85 -12.48
N THR A 39 3.90 -16.89 -11.70
CA THR A 39 3.97 -15.46 -12.04
C THR A 39 5.07 -14.83 -11.18
N VAL A 40 6.00 -14.13 -11.80
CA VAL A 40 7.02 -13.34 -11.11
C VAL A 40 6.77 -11.86 -11.39
N CYS A 41 6.92 -11.03 -10.37
CA CYS A 41 6.77 -9.58 -10.47
C CYS A 41 8.05 -8.91 -9.99
N ASP A 42 8.43 -7.79 -10.62
CA ASP A 42 9.60 -6.98 -10.23
C ASP A 42 9.31 -5.95 -9.14
N GLY A 43 8.06 -5.90 -8.67
CA GLY A 43 7.61 -4.91 -7.68
C GLY A 43 7.36 -3.51 -8.24
N GLU A 44 7.58 -3.29 -9.55
CA GLU A 44 7.41 -1.98 -10.20
C GLU A 44 6.32 -1.98 -11.29
N GLY A 45 5.60 -3.08 -11.46
CA GLY A 45 4.48 -3.20 -12.40
C GLY A 45 4.73 -4.12 -13.58
N ASN A 46 5.92 -4.73 -13.72
CA ASN A 46 6.11 -5.76 -14.72
C ASN A 46 5.79 -7.15 -14.15
N GLU A 47 5.17 -7.96 -14.97
CA GLU A 47 4.87 -9.36 -14.71
C GLU A 47 5.58 -10.26 -15.72
N TYR A 48 6.08 -11.36 -15.22
CA TYR A 48 6.73 -12.41 -16.00
C TYR A 48 5.97 -13.72 -15.76
N ILE A 49 5.42 -14.29 -16.81
CA ILE A 49 4.93 -15.66 -16.80
C ILE A 49 6.13 -16.54 -17.03
N ALA A 50 6.41 -17.43 -16.09
CA ALA A 50 7.60 -18.27 -16.14
C ALA A 50 7.27 -19.70 -15.75
N VAL A 51 8.13 -20.63 -16.17
CA VAL A 51 8.04 -22.07 -15.88
C VAL A 51 9.26 -22.49 -15.08
N LEU A 52 9.07 -23.19 -13.97
CA LEU A 52 10.16 -23.68 -13.14
C LEU A 52 11.02 -24.68 -13.92
N SER A 53 12.30 -24.35 -14.10
CA SER A 53 13.28 -25.20 -14.79
C SER A 53 14.22 -25.93 -13.81
N LYS A 54 14.37 -25.39 -12.58
CA LYS A 54 15.17 -26.02 -11.53
C LYS A 54 14.64 -25.65 -10.16
N ILE A 55 14.55 -26.63 -9.27
CA ILE A 55 14.05 -26.44 -7.91
C ILE A 55 15.10 -26.92 -6.91
N ARG A 56 15.48 -26.04 -5.99
CA ARG A 56 16.31 -26.32 -4.80
C ARG A 56 15.77 -25.52 -3.62
N ASP A 57 16.03 -25.97 -2.41
CA ASP A 57 15.57 -25.28 -1.18
C ASP A 57 16.12 -23.85 -1.06
N GLU A 58 17.32 -23.58 -1.57
CA GLU A 58 18.00 -22.30 -1.47
C GLU A 58 17.73 -21.37 -2.66
N ALA A 59 17.52 -21.94 -3.85
CA ALA A 59 17.26 -21.18 -5.08
C ALA A 59 16.52 -22.03 -6.12
N CYS A 60 15.54 -21.42 -6.78
CA CYS A 60 14.84 -21.98 -7.94
C CYS A 60 15.17 -21.14 -9.18
N LEU A 61 15.20 -21.79 -10.35
CA LEU A 61 15.28 -21.10 -11.63
C LEU A 61 13.96 -21.30 -12.37
N ALA A 62 13.52 -20.24 -13.04
CA ALA A 62 12.33 -20.26 -13.88
C ALA A 62 12.63 -19.60 -15.23
N ASP A 63 12.26 -20.26 -16.31
CA ASP A 63 12.45 -19.76 -17.66
C ASP A 63 11.27 -18.85 -18.02
N ILE A 64 11.56 -17.67 -18.56
CA ILE A 64 10.56 -16.67 -18.93
C ILE A 64 9.85 -17.10 -20.20
N ILE A 65 8.53 -17.19 -20.15
CA ILE A 65 7.67 -17.48 -21.29
C ILE A 65 7.10 -16.21 -21.89
N GLU A 66 6.71 -15.26 -21.03
CA GLU A 66 6.08 -14.01 -21.44
C GLU A 66 6.41 -12.89 -20.46
N LYS A 67 6.63 -11.68 -20.97
CA LYS A 67 6.73 -10.46 -20.18
C LYS A 67 5.58 -9.53 -20.54
N LYS A 68 4.89 -9.00 -19.54
CA LYS A 68 3.79 -8.05 -19.71
C LYS A 68 3.79 -6.96 -18.65
N ILE A 69 3.14 -5.84 -18.95
CA ILE A 69 2.81 -4.82 -17.96
C ILE A 69 1.53 -5.25 -17.26
N SER A 70 1.49 -5.11 -15.96
CA SER A 70 0.31 -5.46 -15.17
C SER A 70 -0.86 -4.52 -15.45
N GLU A 71 -2.05 -5.08 -15.50
CA GLU A 71 -3.32 -4.35 -15.64
C GLU A 71 -4.06 -4.19 -14.30
N THR A 72 -3.43 -4.61 -13.18
CA THR A 72 -4.08 -4.62 -11.86
C THR A 72 -3.79 -3.37 -11.02
N GLU A 73 -3.03 -2.43 -11.56
CA GLU A 73 -2.67 -1.22 -10.83
C GLU A 73 -3.59 -0.06 -11.17
N LEU A 74 -3.92 0.75 -10.15
CA LEU A 74 -4.66 1.99 -10.38
C LEU A 74 -3.88 2.91 -11.32
N PRO A 75 -4.55 3.67 -12.21
CA PRO A 75 -3.89 4.65 -13.08
C PRO A 75 -3.49 5.94 -12.33
N VAL A 76 -3.62 5.96 -11.01
CA VAL A 76 -3.21 7.01 -10.08
C VAL A 76 -2.38 6.42 -8.96
N SER A 77 -1.46 7.19 -8.37
CA SER A 77 -0.71 6.74 -7.21
C SER A 77 -1.39 7.15 -5.92
N VAL A 78 -1.60 6.22 -5.00
CA VAL A 78 -2.32 6.47 -3.73
C VAL A 78 -1.39 6.31 -2.54
N THR A 79 -1.17 7.40 -1.80
CA THR A 79 -0.47 7.41 -0.51
C THR A 79 -1.46 7.52 0.64
N LEU A 80 -1.47 6.53 1.52
CA LEU A 80 -2.25 6.59 2.77
C LEU A 80 -1.38 7.10 3.92
N TYR A 81 -1.67 8.29 4.42
CA TYR A 81 -1.16 8.84 5.67
C TYR A 81 -2.10 8.44 6.80
N MET A 82 -1.66 7.49 7.65
CA MET A 82 -2.50 6.90 8.69
C MET A 82 -1.98 7.27 10.08
N ALA A 83 -2.77 8.02 10.85
CA ALA A 83 -2.46 8.27 12.25
C ALA A 83 -2.40 6.94 13.02
N TYR A 84 -1.36 6.78 13.86
CA TYR A 84 -1.05 5.49 14.47
C TYR A 84 -2.21 5.00 15.37
N PRO A 85 -2.93 3.93 14.99
CA PRO A 85 -4.08 3.44 15.75
C PRO A 85 -3.65 2.52 16.90
N LYS A 86 -4.58 2.18 17.77
CA LYS A 86 -4.37 1.19 18.84
C LYS A 86 -4.39 -0.25 18.32
N GLY A 87 -3.73 -1.13 19.05
CA GLY A 87 -3.77 -2.58 18.78
C GLY A 87 -3.13 -2.95 17.45
N ASP A 88 -3.75 -3.90 16.77
CA ASP A 88 -3.28 -4.46 15.49
C ASP A 88 -4.02 -3.88 14.29
N LYS A 89 -4.79 -2.79 14.48
CA LYS A 89 -5.58 -2.17 13.44
C LYS A 89 -4.74 -1.68 12.26
N LEU A 90 -3.51 -1.19 12.53
CA LEU A 90 -2.61 -0.74 11.47
C LEU A 90 -2.31 -1.87 10.48
N GLU A 91 -2.12 -3.10 10.95
CA GLU A 91 -1.85 -4.26 10.11
C GLU A 91 -3.04 -4.58 9.20
N THR A 92 -4.26 -4.55 9.76
CA THR A 92 -5.49 -4.72 8.98
C THR A 92 -5.66 -3.61 7.94
N VAL A 93 -5.39 -2.35 8.33
CA VAL A 93 -5.46 -1.20 7.41
C VAL A 93 -4.46 -1.37 6.27
N ILE A 94 -3.20 -1.73 6.57
CA ILE A 94 -2.16 -1.95 5.55
C ILE A 94 -2.60 -3.04 4.58
N GLN A 95 -3.00 -4.21 5.09
CA GLN A 95 -3.45 -5.32 4.26
C GLN A 95 -4.55 -4.87 3.29
N LYS A 96 -5.61 -4.25 3.82
CA LYS A 96 -6.76 -3.86 3.01
C LYS A 96 -6.51 -2.64 2.11
N ALA A 97 -5.66 -1.70 2.54
CA ALA A 97 -5.26 -0.59 1.70
C ALA A 97 -4.48 -1.06 0.46
N VAL A 98 -3.59 -2.05 0.64
CA VAL A 98 -2.86 -2.68 -0.49
C VAL A 98 -3.82 -3.40 -1.43
N GLU A 99 -4.76 -4.19 -0.92
CA GLU A 99 -5.79 -4.86 -1.72
C GLU A 99 -6.63 -3.86 -2.55
N LEU A 100 -6.83 -2.64 -2.03
CA LEU A 100 -7.61 -1.57 -2.67
C LEU A 100 -6.77 -0.62 -3.56
N GLY A 101 -5.47 -0.89 -3.73
CA GLY A 101 -4.63 -0.16 -4.67
C GLY A 101 -3.72 0.92 -4.06
N ALA A 102 -3.56 1.01 -2.73
CA ALA A 102 -2.58 1.93 -2.15
C ALA A 102 -1.15 1.51 -2.50
N ASP A 103 -0.31 2.48 -2.91
CA ASP A 103 1.11 2.25 -3.26
C ASP A 103 2.04 2.52 -2.09
N ARG A 104 1.63 3.42 -1.18
CA ARG A 104 2.46 3.87 -0.07
C ARG A 104 1.62 4.07 1.18
N ILE A 105 2.11 3.60 2.31
CA ILE A 105 1.47 3.82 3.61
C ILE A 105 2.50 4.48 4.54
N VAL A 106 2.15 5.66 5.05
CA VAL A 106 2.98 6.45 5.96
C VAL A 106 2.25 6.57 7.29
N PRO A 107 2.60 5.74 8.28
CA PRO A 107 2.09 5.92 9.64
C PRO A 107 2.61 7.24 10.23
N PHE A 108 1.79 7.97 10.98
CA PHE A 108 2.25 9.19 11.64
C PHE A 108 1.68 9.34 13.05
N GLU A 109 2.33 10.20 13.85
CA GLU A 109 1.88 10.53 15.20
C GLU A 109 1.07 11.83 15.19
N SER A 110 -0.22 11.75 15.54
CA SER A 110 -1.06 12.90 15.82
C SER A 110 -1.13 13.16 17.34
N SER A 111 -1.59 14.33 17.72
CA SER A 111 -1.73 14.75 19.13
C SER A 111 -2.59 13.80 19.96
N ARG A 112 -3.60 13.21 19.32
CA ARG A 112 -4.57 12.30 19.94
C ARG A 112 -4.22 10.81 19.80
N CYS A 113 -3.05 10.48 19.26
CA CYS A 113 -2.55 9.11 19.24
C CYS A 113 -2.19 8.65 20.66
N ILE A 114 -2.80 7.54 21.10
CA ILE A 114 -2.53 6.94 22.42
C ILE A 114 -1.29 6.06 22.40
N LYS A 115 -1.05 5.36 21.29
CA LYS A 115 0.10 4.49 21.08
C LYS A 115 1.11 5.20 20.19
N ARG A 116 2.37 5.17 20.63
CA ARG A 116 3.51 5.67 19.84
C ARG A 116 4.51 4.54 19.62
N PRO A 117 5.02 4.34 18.41
CA PRO A 117 6.06 3.36 18.16
C PRO A 117 7.32 3.75 18.95
N LYS A 118 7.98 2.75 19.56
CA LYS A 118 9.26 2.97 20.23
C LYS A 118 10.37 2.89 19.19
N ALA A 119 11.23 3.89 19.12
CA ALA A 119 12.34 3.99 18.16
C ALA A 119 13.18 2.70 18.07
N GLU A 120 13.48 2.09 19.22
CA GLU A 120 14.28 0.85 19.34
C GLU A 120 13.69 -0.39 18.64
N LYS A 121 12.40 -0.35 18.27
CA LYS A 121 11.70 -1.48 17.65
C LYS A 121 11.23 -1.19 16.22
N THR A 122 11.62 -0.06 15.67
CA THR A 122 11.13 0.42 14.38
C THR A 122 11.48 -0.52 13.24
N ASP A 123 12.72 -1.01 13.15
CA ASP A 123 13.15 -1.88 12.05
C ASP A 123 12.38 -3.20 12.00
N LYS A 124 12.22 -3.89 13.15
CA LYS A 124 11.44 -5.13 13.21
C LYS A 124 9.96 -4.90 12.89
N LEU A 125 9.43 -3.76 13.33
CA LEU A 125 8.06 -3.37 13.01
C LEU A 125 7.91 -3.15 11.49
N LEU A 126 8.82 -2.38 10.89
CA LEU A 126 8.80 -2.11 9.44
C LEU A 126 8.91 -3.39 8.61
N GLN A 127 9.83 -4.28 8.96
CA GLN A 127 9.95 -5.59 8.30
C GLN A 127 8.62 -6.36 8.35
N ARG A 128 7.97 -6.39 9.53
CA ARG A 128 6.66 -7.05 9.69
C ARG A 128 5.57 -6.39 8.85
N LEU A 129 5.48 -5.04 8.86
CA LEU A 129 4.45 -4.31 8.14
C LEU A 129 4.63 -4.42 6.61
N ASN A 130 5.87 -4.34 6.12
CA ASN A 130 6.15 -4.52 4.70
C ASN A 130 5.89 -5.97 4.24
N ARG A 131 6.14 -6.97 5.11
CA ARG A 131 5.76 -8.35 4.81
C ARG A 131 4.23 -8.50 4.67
N ILE A 132 3.44 -7.85 5.52
CA ILE A 132 1.97 -7.86 5.40
C ILE A 132 1.54 -7.23 4.07
N ALA A 133 2.16 -6.11 3.67
CA ALA A 133 1.91 -5.46 2.40
C ALA A 133 2.25 -6.37 1.20
N GLU A 134 3.39 -7.06 1.25
CA GLU A 134 3.82 -8.01 0.23
C GLU A 134 2.87 -9.22 0.11
N GLU A 135 2.49 -9.82 1.24
CA GLU A 135 1.53 -10.93 1.26
C GLU A 135 0.16 -10.51 0.70
N ALA A 136 -0.30 -9.29 1.02
CA ALA A 136 -1.52 -8.73 0.45
C ALA A 136 -1.41 -8.53 -1.07
N ALA A 137 -0.29 -7.96 -1.57
CA ALA A 137 -0.05 -7.78 -2.99
C ALA A 137 -0.01 -9.11 -3.75
N LYS A 138 0.67 -10.14 -3.20
CA LYS A 138 0.67 -11.50 -3.76
C LYS A 138 -0.75 -12.07 -3.87
N GLN A 139 -1.55 -11.91 -2.83
CA GLN A 139 -2.91 -12.48 -2.75
C GLN A 139 -3.89 -11.77 -3.69
N CYS A 140 -3.88 -10.44 -3.77
CA CYS A 140 -4.81 -9.68 -4.61
C CYS A 140 -4.37 -9.57 -6.07
N GLY A 141 -3.19 -10.08 -6.43
CA GLY A 141 -2.71 -10.12 -7.80
C GLY A 141 -1.99 -8.84 -8.26
N ARG A 142 -1.63 -7.94 -7.36
CA ARG A 142 -0.83 -6.76 -7.71
C ARG A 142 0.58 -7.12 -8.14
N SER A 143 1.16 -6.31 -8.98
CA SER A 143 2.54 -6.42 -9.48
C SER A 143 3.46 -5.35 -8.92
N LYS A 144 2.90 -4.29 -8.28
CA LYS A 144 3.65 -3.32 -7.50
C LYS A 144 3.67 -3.70 -6.03
N LEU A 145 4.83 -3.52 -5.40
CA LEU A 145 4.97 -3.63 -3.95
C LEU A 145 4.61 -2.31 -3.29
N ALA A 146 3.54 -2.32 -2.53
CA ALA A 146 3.21 -1.18 -1.67
C ALA A 146 4.26 -1.03 -0.57
N ARG A 147 4.74 0.19 -0.34
CA ARG A 147 5.76 0.48 0.65
C ARG A 147 5.15 1.02 1.94
N VAL A 148 5.45 0.39 3.05
CA VAL A 148 5.15 0.92 4.37
C VAL A 148 6.39 1.62 4.92
N GLU A 149 6.25 2.89 5.27
CA GLU A 149 7.36 3.71 5.78
C GLU A 149 7.44 3.73 7.31
N ALA A 150 8.57 4.21 7.81
CA ALA A 150 8.73 4.47 9.23
C ALA A 150 7.71 5.53 9.70
N PRO A 151 7.17 5.38 10.93
CA PRO A 151 6.30 6.40 11.50
C PRO A 151 6.99 7.77 11.56
N VAL A 152 6.29 8.81 11.14
CA VAL A 152 6.77 10.19 11.12
C VAL A 152 5.95 11.08 12.07
N SER A 153 6.44 12.27 12.38
CA SER A 153 5.67 13.28 13.11
C SER A 153 4.56 13.85 12.22
N TYR A 154 3.55 14.49 12.85
CA TYR A 154 2.49 15.19 12.12
C TYR A 154 3.03 16.25 11.15
N LYS A 155 4.06 16.99 11.56
CA LYS A 155 4.68 18.03 10.74
C LYS A 155 5.41 17.44 9.52
N GLU A 156 6.15 16.36 9.70
CA GLU A 156 6.82 15.65 8.62
C GLU A 156 5.79 15.05 7.64
N MET A 157 4.71 14.47 8.16
CA MET A 157 3.60 13.95 7.34
C MET A 157 3.02 15.06 6.47
N LEU A 158 2.74 16.25 7.01
CA LEU A 158 2.24 17.39 6.22
C LEU A 158 3.24 17.84 5.15
N SER A 159 4.55 17.75 5.43
CA SER A 159 5.57 18.08 4.43
C SER A 159 5.58 17.08 3.27
N LEU A 160 5.46 15.79 3.57
CA LEU A 160 5.33 14.74 2.55
C LEU A 160 4.05 14.88 1.73
N ALA A 161 2.93 15.18 2.40
CA ALA A 161 1.63 15.33 1.76
C ALA A 161 1.55 16.51 0.76
N LYS A 162 2.45 17.48 0.84
CA LYS A 162 2.57 18.58 -0.14
C LYS A 162 3.14 18.13 -1.49
N GLU A 163 3.76 16.98 -1.55
CA GLU A 163 4.33 16.42 -2.79
C GLU A 163 3.26 15.73 -3.65
N GLU A 164 2.05 15.54 -3.10
CA GLU A 164 0.91 14.95 -3.80
C GLU A 164 0.18 16.01 -4.66
N ASN A 165 -0.41 15.59 -5.79
CA ASN A 165 -1.23 16.48 -6.62
C ASN A 165 -2.54 16.87 -5.93
N LEU A 166 -3.09 15.96 -5.13
CA LEU A 166 -4.25 16.17 -4.30
C LEU A 166 -4.05 15.50 -2.95
N THR A 167 -4.24 16.22 -1.85
CA THR A 167 -4.30 15.65 -0.51
C THR A 167 -5.69 15.77 0.07
N LEU A 168 -6.31 14.63 0.38
CA LEU A 168 -7.62 14.51 1.03
C LEU A 168 -7.43 14.38 2.53
N PHE A 169 -7.94 15.32 3.30
CA PHE A 169 -7.95 15.28 4.76
C PHE A 169 -9.32 14.80 5.23
N CYS A 170 -9.42 13.55 5.66
CA CYS A 170 -10.67 12.94 6.13
C CYS A 170 -11.01 13.44 7.52
N TYR A 171 -11.94 14.39 7.62
CA TYR A 171 -12.28 15.08 8.85
C TYR A 171 -13.76 14.92 9.20
N GLU A 172 -14.06 14.51 10.43
CA GLU A 172 -15.43 14.23 10.88
C GLU A 172 -16.34 15.46 10.94
N ASP A 173 -15.76 16.65 11.14
CA ASP A 173 -16.51 17.90 11.19
C ASP A 173 -16.73 18.55 9.82
N GLU A 174 -16.11 18.02 8.76
CA GLU A 174 -16.35 18.48 7.38
C GLU A 174 -17.74 18.01 6.90
N LYS A 175 -18.58 18.96 6.45
CA LYS A 175 -19.95 18.69 5.99
C LYS A 175 -20.27 19.25 4.60
N GLN A 176 -19.38 20.07 4.05
CA GLN A 176 -19.62 20.82 2.81
C GLN A 176 -18.99 20.13 1.62
N ILE A 177 -17.75 19.66 1.76
CA ILE A 177 -16.99 19.07 0.65
C ILE A 177 -17.02 17.55 0.80
N SER A 178 -17.68 16.88 -0.14
CA SER A 178 -17.67 15.42 -0.20
C SER A 178 -16.38 14.91 -0.88
N ILE A 179 -15.94 13.72 -0.52
CA ILE A 179 -14.82 13.06 -1.23
C ILE A 179 -15.09 12.96 -2.74
N LYS A 180 -16.35 12.75 -3.15
CA LYS A 180 -16.74 12.72 -4.56
C LYS A 180 -16.35 14.03 -5.27
N ASN A 181 -16.74 15.18 -4.71
CA ASN A 181 -16.45 16.49 -5.31
C ASN A 181 -14.95 16.79 -5.34
N ALA A 182 -14.20 16.36 -4.33
CA ALA A 182 -12.75 16.54 -4.30
C ALA A 182 -12.05 15.71 -5.40
N LEU A 183 -12.54 14.52 -5.65
CA LEU A 183 -11.99 13.63 -6.68
C LEU A 183 -12.31 14.08 -8.12
N ASP A 184 -13.32 14.91 -8.36
CA ASP A 184 -13.75 15.31 -9.72
C ASP A 184 -12.61 15.89 -10.58
N LYS A 185 -11.61 16.51 -9.95
CA LYS A 185 -10.46 17.14 -10.63
C LYS A 185 -9.27 16.23 -10.88
N VAL A 186 -9.29 15.01 -10.31
CA VAL A 186 -8.19 14.05 -10.39
C VAL A 186 -8.17 13.42 -11.78
N LYS A 187 -6.95 13.26 -12.32
CA LYS A 187 -6.65 12.66 -13.61
C LYS A 187 -5.75 11.44 -13.44
N GLU A 188 -5.70 10.61 -14.47
CA GLU A 188 -4.71 9.54 -14.55
C GLU A 188 -3.28 10.10 -14.45
N GLY A 189 -2.42 9.40 -13.73
CA GLY A 189 -1.05 9.82 -13.43
C GLY A 189 -0.92 10.71 -12.20
N ASP A 190 -2.03 11.22 -11.62
CA ASP A 190 -1.96 12.04 -10.42
C ASP A 190 -1.58 11.22 -9.18
N LYS A 191 -0.92 11.88 -8.23
CA LYS A 191 -0.60 11.37 -6.90
C LYS A 191 -1.64 11.89 -5.91
N ILE A 192 -2.28 10.99 -5.18
CA ILE A 192 -3.35 11.28 -4.23
C ILE A 192 -2.90 10.89 -2.84
N GLY A 193 -2.81 11.86 -1.93
CA GLY A 193 -2.64 11.63 -0.50
C GLY A 193 -3.97 11.54 0.22
N ILE A 194 -4.10 10.60 1.15
CA ILE A 194 -5.27 10.44 2.02
C ILE A 194 -4.80 10.50 3.46
N ILE A 195 -5.20 11.52 4.21
CA ILE A 195 -4.86 11.68 5.63
C ILE A 195 -6.04 11.21 6.48
N VAL A 196 -5.81 10.23 7.35
CA VAL A 196 -6.82 9.66 8.24
C VAL A 196 -6.34 9.66 9.69
N GLY A 197 -7.21 10.10 10.60
CA GLY A 197 -6.96 10.18 12.03
C GLY A 197 -6.97 8.82 12.73
N SER A 198 -6.44 8.79 13.96
CA SER A 198 -6.61 7.68 14.90
C SER A 198 -8.02 7.67 15.49
N GLU A 199 -8.27 6.80 16.48
CA GLU A 199 -9.58 6.72 17.17
C GLU A 199 -10.01 8.06 17.83
N GLY A 200 -9.06 8.94 18.14
CA GLY A 200 -9.33 10.25 18.71
C GLY A 200 -9.58 11.36 17.67
N GLY A 201 -9.51 11.02 16.39
CA GLY A 201 -9.60 12.01 15.30
C GLY A 201 -8.44 13.02 15.34
N PHE A 202 -8.71 14.25 14.91
CA PHE A 202 -7.75 15.35 14.89
C PHE A 202 -8.18 16.46 15.83
N SER A 203 -7.20 17.24 16.35
CA SER A 203 -7.52 18.48 17.04
C SER A 203 -7.88 19.57 16.03
N PRO A 204 -8.60 20.64 16.44
CA PRO A 204 -8.88 21.77 15.56
C PRO A 204 -7.61 22.44 15.00
N GLU A 205 -6.53 22.47 15.80
CA GLU A 205 -5.25 23.02 15.40
C GLU A 205 -4.58 22.16 14.34
N GLU A 206 -4.65 20.81 14.47
CA GLU A 206 -4.16 19.89 13.44
C GLU A 206 -4.95 20.03 12.14
N ALA A 207 -6.28 20.16 12.22
CA ALA A 207 -7.13 20.36 11.07
C ALA A 207 -6.79 21.68 10.34
N ALA A 208 -6.61 22.77 11.08
CA ALA A 208 -6.19 24.06 10.52
C ALA A 208 -4.82 23.94 9.82
N LEU A 209 -3.82 23.32 10.46
CA LEU A 209 -2.50 23.13 9.88
C LEU A 209 -2.54 22.29 8.57
N ALA A 210 -3.41 21.27 8.51
CA ALA A 210 -3.56 20.46 7.29
C ALA A 210 -4.16 21.28 6.15
N THR A 211 -5.24 22.03 6.42
CA THR A 211 -5.92 22.84 5.39
C THR A 211 -5.07 24.04 4.96
N ASP A 212 -4.38 24.72 5.87
CA ASP A 212 -3.42 25.78 5.55
C ASP A 212 -2.24 25.23 4.73
N GLY A 213 -1.90 23.96 4.93
CA GLY A 213 -0.89 23.23 4.17
C GLY A 213 -1.32 22.83 2.74
N GLY A 214 -2.60 23.08 2.38
CA GLY A 214 -3.15 22.78 1.05
C GLY A 214 -3.95 21.47 0.97
N ALA A 215 -4.12 20.74 2.08
CA ALA A 215 -5.00 19.56 2.08
C ALA A 215 -6.47 20.00 2.01
N ILE A 216 -7.27 19.27 1.23
CA ILE A 216 -8.71 19.50 1.13
C ILE A 216 -9.41 18.67 2.20
N SER A 217 -10.07 19.35 3.14
CA SER A 217 -10.94 18.68 4.10
C SER A 217 -12.12 18.05 3.39
N VAL A 218 -12.37 16.76 3.65
CA VAL A 218 -13.44 16.01 2.98
C VAL A 218 -14.29 15.21 3.95
N SER A 219 -15.58 15.19 3.67
CA SER A 219 -16.55 14.30 4.32
C SER A 219 -16.62 12.96 3.60
N LEU A 220 -16.57 11.88 4.36
CA LEU A 220 -16.79 10.51 3.89
C LEU A 220 -18.28 10.09 3.98
N GLY A 221 -19.20 11.04 4.12
CA GLY A 221 -20.64 10.81 4.20
C GLY A 221 -21.23 11.13 5.58
N LYS A 222 -22.50 10.78 5.76
CA LYS A 222 -23.29 11.18 6.94
C LYS A 222 -22.96 10.40 8.22
N ARG A 223 -22.21 9.29 8.11
CA ARG A 223 -21.88 8.43 9.25
C ARG A 223 -20.43 8.65 9.65
N ILE A 224 -20.17 8.65 10.96
CA ILE A 224 -18.80 8.61 11.47
C ILE A 224 -18.25 7.19 11.25
N LEU A 225 -17.16 7.11 10.52
CA LEU A 225 -16.46 5.86 10.27
C LEU A 225 -15.36 5.63 11.32
N ARG A 226 -15.14 4.39 11.69
CA ARG A 226 -13.98 4.04 12.53
C ARG A 226 -12.67 4.29 11.78
N CYS A 227 -11.59 4.53 12.54
CA CYS A 227 -10.27 4.83 11.98
C CYS A 227 -9.74 3.74 11.02
N GLU A 228 -10.14 2.49 11.22
CA GLU A 228 -9.85 1.39 10.30
C GLU A 228 -10.77 1.33 9.08
N THR A 229 -11.96 1.91 9.14
CA THR A 229 -12.94 1.91 8.04
C THR A 229 -12.75 3.11 7.10
N ALA A 230 -12.42 4.27 7.65
CA ALA A 230 -12.29 5.51 6.89
C ALA A 230 -11.27 5.42 5.73
N PRO A 231 -10.04 4.89 5.92
CA PRO A 231 -9.07 4.79 4.84
C PRO A 231 -9.54 3.84 3.75
N LEU A 232 -10.16 2.72 4.11
CA LEU A 232 -10.65 1.73 3.14
C LEU A 232 -11.76 2.32 2.27
N PHE A 233 -12.69 3.05 2.90
CA PHE A 233 -13.75 3.74 2.18
C PHE A 233 -13.18 4.81 1.23
N ALA A 234 -12.22 5.61 1.67
CA ALA A 234 -11.61 6.64 0.85
C ALA A 234 -10.87 6.06 -0.37
N ILE A 235 -10.07 5.00 -0.17
CA ILE A 235 -9.37 4.31 -1.26
C ILE A 235 -10.38 3.65 -2.21
N SER A 236 -11.44 3.02 -1.68
CA SER A 236 -12.51 2.43 -2.52
C SER A 236 -13.21 3.47 -3.40
N CYS A 237 -13.37 4.72 -2.93
CA CYS A 237 -13.92 5.79 -3.77
C CYS A 237 -12.99 6.14 -4.94
N ILE A 238 -11.67 6.05 -4.74
CA ILE A 238 -10.68 6.27 -5.79
C ILE A 238 -10.73 5.10 -6.79
N ALA A 239 -10.68 3.86 -6.30
CA ALA A 239 -10.78 2.67 -7.14
C ALA A 239 -12.08 2.67 -7.96
N TYR A 240 -13.22 2.97 -7.34
CA TYR A 240 -14.50 3.09 -8.05
C TYR A 240 -14.46 4.13 -9.17
N LYS A 241 -13.77 5.25 -8.98
CA LYS A 241 -13.68 6.30 -10.00
C LYS A 241 -12.86 5.88 -11.22
N PHE A 242 -11.81 5.09 -11.01
CA PHE A 242 -10.80 4.83 -12.05
C PHE A 242 -10.85 3.41 -12.64
N GLU A 243 -11.51 2.46 -11.96
CA GLU A 243 -11.57 1.06 -12.41
C GLU A 243 -12.97 0.61 -12.81
N LEU A 244 -14.04 1.29 -12.33
CA LEU A 244 -15.44 0.88 -12.53
C LEU A 244 -16.25 1.98 -13.21
#